data_8a1cbb15c373549a06d2aa199a03a2a1
#
_entry.id   8a1cbb15c373549a06d2aa199a03a2a1
#
_cell.length_a   1.000
_cell.length_b   1.000
_cell.length_c   1.000
_cell.angle_alpha   90.00
_cell.angle_beta   90.00
_cell.angle_gamma   90.00
#
_symmetry.space_group_name_H-M   'P 1'
#
loop_
_entity.id
_entity.type
_entity.pdbx_description
1 polymer ?
#
loop_
_entity_poly.entity_id
_entity_poly.type
_entity_poly.pdbx_seq_one_letter_code
_entity_poly.pdbx_strand_id
1 'polypeptide(L)'
;MSEKEMQVPFLRPHLGEKEIEEVVETLRSGWLTSGPRVKRFETDFARAVNAKHAVALNSCTAALHLAVEALNLKPGQVVLVPTMTFAATAEVVRYQGAIPLLVDCDAVTNNIDLEDAERKLQQLRAGKFKAYMQAEMSVVGIIPVHVGGLMMNVDEVQNFAYKYDLWVVEDAAHGF
;
A
#
# COMPACT_ATOMS: atom_id res chain seq x y z
N MET A 1 36.62 -32.44 4.86
CA MET A 1 35.27 -32.01 5.26
C MET A 1 34.95 -30.80 4.41
N SER A 2 34.05 -30.92 3.43
CA SER A 2 33.65 -29.79 2.58
C SER A 2 32.84 -28.81 3.43
N GLU A 3 33.28 -27.55 3.49
CA GLU A 3 32.48 -26.45 4.00
C GLU A 3 31.20 -26.40 3.18
N LYS A 4 30.08 -26.81 3.75
CA LYS A 4 28.77 -26.52 3.15
C LYS A 4 28.61 -25.00 3.17
N GLU A 5 28.71 -24.37 2.02
CA GLU A 5 28.31 -22.97 1.88
C GLU A 5 26.92 -22.79 2.50
N MET A 6 26.84 -21.90 3.48
CA MET A 6 25.59 -21.57 4.14
C MET A 6 24.75 -20.71 3.17
N GLN A 7 23.79 -21.35 2.52
CA GLN A 7 22.83 -20.64 1.67
C GLN A 7 21.74 -20.00 2.55
N VAL A 8 21.71 -18.70 2.60
CA VAL A 8 20.65 -17.93 3.24
C VAL A 8 19.57 -17.64 2.19
N PRO A 9 18.38 -18.25 2.29
CA PRO A 9 17.30 -17.98 1.34
C PRO A 9 16.75 -16.57 1.55
N PHE A 10 16.30 -15.93 0.47
CA PHE A 10 15.65 -14.62 0.53
C PHE A 10 14.38 -14.65 1.39
N LEU A 11 13.59 -15.71 1.27
CA LEU A 11 12.36 -15.94 2.03
C LEU A 11 12.14 -17.42 2.26
N ARG A 12 11.70 -17.78 3.46
CA ARG A 12 11.08 -19.08 3.75
C ARG A 12 9.75 -18.84 4.44
N PRO A 13 8.61 -19.18 3.80
CA PRO A 13 7.33 -19.09 4.48
C PRO A 13 7.30 -20.04 5.66
N HIS A 14 6.77 -19.59 6.79
CA HIS A 14 6.50 -20.45 7.93
C HIS A 14 5.11 -21.07 7.75
N LEU A 15 5.08 -22.36 7.43
CA LEU A 15 3.86 -23.13 7.26
C LEU A 15 3.89 -24.31 8.25
N GLY A 16 2.91 -24.36 9.14
CA GLY A 16 2.72 -25.42 10.10
C GLY A 16 1.52 -26.30 9.78
N GLU A 17 1.24 -27.25 10.66
CA GLU A 17 0.10 -28.17 10.50
C GLU A 17 -1.25 -27.44 10.46
N LYS A 18 -1.38 -26.33 11.20
CA LYS A 18 -2.63 -25.55 11.23
C LYS A 18 -3.00 -24.97 9.87
N GLU A 19 -2.02 -24.41 9.15
CA GLU A 19 -2.22 -23.88 7.81
C GLU A 19 -2.58 -25.00 6.82
N ILE A 20 -1.92 -26.17 6.94
CA ILE A 20 -2.20 -27.35 6.13
C ILE A 20 -3.62 -27.86 6.38
N GLU A 21 -4.02 -28.00 7.64
CA GLU A 21 -5.35 -28.44 8.05
C GLU A 21 -6.44 -27.51 7.50
N GLU A 22 -6.27 -26.19 7.63
CA GLU A 22 -7.24 -25.20 7.10
C GLU A 22 -7.43 -25.34 5.58
N VAL A 23 -6.34 -25.57 4.83
CA VAL A 23 -6.41 -25.80 3.37
C VAL A 23 -7.11 -27.11 3.07
N VAL A 24 -6.73 -28.21 3.74
CA VAL A 24 -7.34 -29.54 3.54
C VAL A 24 -8.84 -29.52 3.83
N GLU A 25 -9.25 -28.89 4.93
CA GLU A 25 -10.66 -28.78 5.28
C GLU A 25 -11.43 -27.89 4.26
N THR A 26 -10.80 -26.83 3.75
CA THR A 26 -11.40 -26.00 2.69
C THR A 26 -11.69 -26.84 1.45
N LEU A 27 -10.72 -27.64 1.01
CA LEU A 27 -10.89 -28.55 -0.14
C LEU A 27 -11.98 -29.61 0.13
N ARG A 28 -11.99 -30.22 1.30
CA ARG A 28 -13.00 -31.21 1.68
C ARG A 28 -14.40 -30.66 1.78
N SER A 29 -14.55 -29.39 2.15
CA SER A 29 -15.85 -28.72 2.22
C SER A 29 -16.50 -28.51 0.85
N GLY A 30 -15.70 -28.54 -0.23
CA GLY A 30 -16.13 -28.20 -1.58
C GLY A 30 -16.39 -26.70 -1.80
N TRP A 31 -16.21 -25.85 -0.78
CA TRP A 31 -16.42 -24.41 -0.91
C TRP A 31 -15.11 -23.71 -1.24
N LEU A 32 -14.80 -23.58 -2.52
CA LEU A 32 -13.51 -23.08 -3.01
C LEU A 32 -13.52 -21.61 -3.45
N THR A 33 -14.65 -20.93 -3.31
CA THR A 33 -14.80 -19.51 -3.63
C THR A 33 -15.01 -18.71 -2.35
N SER A 34 -15.34 -17.40 -2.46
CA SER A 34 -15.68 -16.56 -1.31
C SER A 34 -16.81 -17.20 -0.49
N GLY A 35 -16.57 -17.40 0.79
CA GLY A 35 -17.49 -18.14 1.66
C GLY A 35 -17.20 -17.96 3.15
N PRO A 36 -17.61 -18.92 3.99
CA PRO A 36 -17.50 -18.78 5.46
C PRO A 36 -16.09 -18.51 5.97
N ARG A 37 -15.05 -19.09 5.33
CA ARG A 37 -13.66 -18.88 5.75
C ARG A 37 -13.17 -17.47 5.43
N VAL A 38 -13.52 -16.94 4.25
CA VAL A 38 -13.21 -15.55 3.89
C VAL A 38 -13.88 -14.59 4.88
N LYS A 39 -15.18 -14.81 5.17
CA LYS A 39 -15.90 -13.98 6.14
C LYS A 39 -15.31 -14.05 7.56
N ARG A 40 -14.87 -15.25 7.99
CA ARG A 40 -14.17 -15.42 9.26
C ARG A 40 -12.87 -14.64 9.28
N PHE A 41 -12.05 -14.78 8.22
CA PHE A 41 -10.81 -14.04 8.07
C PHE A 41 -11.01 -12.52 8.14
N GLU A 42 -11.97 -11.98 7.38
CA GLU A 42 -12.29 -10.54 7.40
C GLU A 42 -12.69 -10.07 8.81
N THR A 43 -13.50 -10.85 9.51
CA THR A 43 -13.94 -10.52 10.87
C THR A 43 -12.78 -10.54 11.86
N ASP A 44 -11.95 -11.57 11.80
CA ASP A 44 -10.84 -11.75 12.73
C ASP A 44 -9.72 -10.74 12.45
N PHE A 45 -9.44 -10.45 11.17
CA PHE A 45 -8.48 -9.43 10.77
C PHE A 45 -8.93 -8.04 11.23
N ALA A 46 -10.18 -7.65 10.94
CA ALA A 46 -10.71 -6.37 11.39
C ALA A 46 -10.58 -6.19 12.91
N ARG A 47 -10.85 -7.27 13.68
CA ARG A 47 -10.68 -7.27 15.14
C ARG A 47 -9.22 -7.12 15.54
N ALA A 48 -8.30 -7.85 14.88
CA ALA A 48 -6.87 -7.84 15.22
C ALA A 48 -6.24 -6.45 15.04
N VAL A 49 -6.64 -5.73 13.98
CA VAL A 49 -6.13 -4.39 13.67
C VAL A 49 -7.03 -3.26 14.18
N ASN A 50 -8.05 -3.59 14.98
CA ASN A 50 -9.04 -2.63 15.50
C ASN A 50 -9.70 -1.77 14.40
N ALA A 51 -9.91 -2.36 13.22
CA ALA A 51 -10.59 -1.72 12.11
C ALA A 51 -12.11 -2.02 12.16
N LYS A 52 -12.91 -1.11 11.60
CA LYS A 52 -14.36 -1.30 11.51
C LYS A 52 -14.75 -2.38 10.50
N HIS A 53 -13.99 -2.47 9.41
CA HIS A 53 -14.24 -3.39 8.30
C HIS A 53 -12.92 -3.93 7.75
N ALA A 54 -12.98 -5.14 7.20
CA ALA A 54 -11.93 -5.71 6.38
C ALA A 54 -12.56 -6.38 5.16
N VAL A 55 -11.85 -6.36 4.04
CA VAL A 55 -12.25 -7.03 2.79
C VAL A 55 -11.06 -7.84 2.29
N ALA A 56 -11.24 -9.14 2.17
CA ALA A 56 -10.20 -10.05 1.70
C ALA A 56 -10.10 -10.03 0.18
N LEU A 57 -8.89 -9.89 -0.32
CA LEU A 57 -8.56 -9.88 -1.73
C LEU A 57 -7.39 -10.85 -1.99
N ASN A 58 -7.14 -11.15 -3.25
CA ASN A 58 -6.11 -12.11 -3.63
C ASN A 58 -4.68 -11.55 -3.63
N SER A 59 -4.52 -10.23 -3.51
CA SER A 59 -3.22 -9.56 -3.45
C SER A 59 -3.33 -8.15 -2.88
N CYS A 60 -2.23 -7.62 -2.33
CA CYS A 60 -2.14 -6.22 -1.93
C CYS A 60 -2.31 -5.28 -3.13
N THR A 61 -1.82 -5.63 -4.31
CA THR A 61 -2.05 -4.87 -5.54
C THR A 61 -3.53 -4.68 -5.83
N ALA A 62 -4.33 -5.75 -5.71
CA ALA A 62 -5.78 -5.67 -5.89
C ALA A 62 -6.43 -4.81 -4.80
N ALA A 63 -5.93 -4.88 -3.55
CA ALA A 63 -6.42 -4.07 -2.44
C ALA A 63 -6.16 -2.58 -2.68
N LEU A 64 -4.95 -2.21 -3.06
CA LEU A 64 -4.59 -0.83 -3.41
C LEU A 64 -5.42 -0.31 -4.58
N HIS A 65 -5.59 -1.10 -5.63
CA HIS A 65 -6.40 -0.73 -6.79
C HIS A 65 -7.85 -0.43 -6.40
N LEU A 66 -8.48 -1.35 -5.65
CA LEU A 66 -9.87 -1.14 -5.20
C LEU A 66 -10.00 -0.01 -4.18
N ALA A 67 -8.97 0.25 -3.36
CA ALA A 67 -8.98 1.38 -2.43
C ALA A 67 -9.00 2.72 -3.19
N VAL A 68 -8.14 2.92 -4.19
CA VAL A 68 -8.13 4.16 -4.98
C VAL A 68 -9.36 4.30 -5.87
N GLU A 69 -9.93 3.18 -6.34
CA GLU A 69 -11.22 3.15 -7.04
C GLU A 69 -12.35 3.61 -6.12
N ALA A 70 -12.42 3.07 -4.90
CA ALA A 70 -13.44 3.42 -3.90
C ALA A 70 -13.36 4.90 -3.47
N LEU A 71 -12.16 5.47 -3.49
CA LEU A 71 -11.92 6.91 -3.27
C LEU A 71 -12.26 7.76 -4.50
N ASN A 72 -12.72 7.12 -5.59
CA ASN A 72 -13.13 7.78 -6.81
C ASN A 72 -12.02 8.63 -7.45
N LEU A 73 -10.77 8.12 -7.43
CA LEU A 73 -9.63 8.75 -8.06
C LEU A 73 -9.89 8.95 -9.56
N LYS A 74 -9.67 10.17 -10.05
CA LYS A 74 -10.01 10.58 -11.43
C LYS A 74 -8.78 10.76 -12.30
N PRO A 75 -8.91 10.58 -13.62
CA PRO A 75 -7.85 10.93 -14.57
C PRO A 75 -7.36 12.36 -14.37
N GLY A 76 -6.04 12.54 -14.42
CA GLY A 76 -5.39 13.85 -14.25
C GLY A 76 -5.20 14.30 -12.79
N GLN A 77 -5.81 13.65 -11.81
CA GLN A 77 -5.49 13.89 -10.41
C GLN A 77 -4.10 13.35 -10.05
N VAL A 78 -3.51 13.88 -9.00
CA VAL A 78 -2.15 13.54 -8.55
C VAL A 78 -2.19 12.86 -7.20
N VAL A 79 -1.40 11.80 -7.04
CA VAL A 79 -1.22 11.08 -5.78
C VAL A 79 0.26 11.03 -5.43
N LEU A 80 0.62 11.37 -4.21
CA LEU A 80 1.98 11.26 -3.69
C LEU A 80 2.32 9.80 -3.41
N VAL A 81 3.42 9.32 -3.97
CA VAL A 81 3.87 7.92 -3.86
C VAL A 81 5.37 7.90 -3.59
N PRO A 82 5.88 7.11 -2.63
CA PRO A 82 7.32 7.03 -2.38
C PRO A 82 8.07 6.38 -3.54
N THR A 83 9.34 6.73 -3.71
CA THR A 83 10.23 6.08 -4.67
C THR A 83 10.65 4.68 -4.22
N MET A 84 10.72 4.44 -2.91
CA MET A 84 11.01 3.11 -2.35
C MET A 84 9.71 2.35 -2.10
N THR A 85 9.28 1.60 -3.11
CA THR A 85 8.06 0.80 -3.06
C THR A 85 8.07 -0.30 -4.13
N PHE A 86 7.15 -1.24 -4.02
CA PHE A 86 6.82 -2.11 -5.13
C PHE A 86 6.05 -1.32 -6.21
N ALA A 87 6.30 -1.61 -7.47
CA ALA A 87 5.72 -0.86 -8.60
C ALA A 87 4.18 -0.70 -8.52
N ALA A 88 3.50 -1.67 -7.92
CA ALA A 88 2.04 -1.66 -7.76
C ALA A 88 1.50 -0.37 -7.13
N THR A 89 2.20 0.19 -6.14
CA THR A 89 1.76 1.42 -5.44
C THR A 89 1.61 2.61 -6.40
N ALA A 90 2.50 2.72 -7.39
CA ALA A 90 2.40 3.75 -8.43
C ALA A 90 1.48 3.33 -9.59
N GLU A 91 1.46 2.04 -9.94
CA GLU A 91 0.66 1.52 -11.04
C GLU A 91 -0.83 1.62 -10.79
N VAL A 92 -1.31 1.36 -9.56
CA VAL A 92 -2.74 1.46 -9.25
C VAL A 92 -3.27 2.89 -9.44
N VAL A 93 -2.43 3.91 -9.21
CA VAL A 93 -2.74 5.31 -9.53
C VAL A 93 -2.88 5.48 -11.05
N ARG A 94 -1.96 4.88 -11.81
CA ARG A 94 -1.98 4.92 -13.27
C ARG A 94 -3.18 4.21 -13.87
N TYR A 95 -3.67 3.13 -13.25
CA TYR A 95 -4.86 2.40 -13.72
C TYR A 95 -6.10 3.30 -13.76
N GLN A 96 -6.18 4.30 -12.87
CA GLN A 96 -7.25 5.30 -12.85
C GLN A 96 -7.02 6.48 -13.83
N GLY A 97 -5.94 6.45 -14.64
CA GLY A 97 -5.54 7.59 -15.47
C GLY A 97 -5.01 8.77 -14.66
N ALA A 98 -4.77 8.59 -13.38
CA ALA A 98 -4.18 9.58 -12.48
C ALA A 98 -2.64 9.55 -12.54
N ILE A 99 -1.98 10.49 -11.88
CA ILE A 99 -0.55 10.71 -11.97
C ILE A 99 0.11 10.45 -10.62
N PRO A 100 0.97 9.42 -10.50
CA PRO A 100 1.81 9.27 -9.32
C PRO A 100 2.91 10.33 -9.33
N LEU A 101 2.94 11.18 -8.31
CA LEU A 101 4.03 12.11 -8.07
C LEU A 101 5.01 11.45 -7.10
N LEU A 102 6.17 11.08 -7.62
CA LEU A 102 7.18 10.38 -6.84
C LEU A 102 7.82 11.32 -5.82
N VAL A 103 7.83 10.86 -4.57
CA VAL A 103 8.43 11.53 -3.41
C VAL A 103 9.63 10.72 -2.96
N ASP A 104 10.70 11.38 -2.57
CA ASP A 104 11.90 10.74 -2.05
C ASP A 104 11.63 10.02 -0.73
N CYS A 105 12.60 9.22 -0.31
CA CYS A 105 12.52 8.44 0.92
C CYS A 105 13.52 8.97 1.94
N ASP A 106 13.15 8.90 3.20
CA ASP A 106 14.05 9.12 4.31
C ASP A 106 15.21 8.12 4.28
N ALA A 107 16.45 8.60 4.38
CA ALA A 107 17.66 7.79 4.20
C ALA A 107 17.87 6.72 5.29
N VAL A 108 17.19 6.84 6.44
CA VAL A 108 17.32 5.91 7.57
C VAL A 108 16.22 4.85 7.54
N THR A 109 14.98 5.29 7.33
CA THR A 109 13.79 4.42 7.41
C THR A 109 13.38 3.85 6.06
N ASN A 110 13.80 4.45 4.95
CA ASN A 110 13.33 4.19 3.60
C ASN A 110 11.82 4.46 3.38
N ASN A 111 11.13 4.97 4.38
CA ASN A 111 9.74 5.40 4.26
C ASN A 111 9.66 6.76 3.56
N ILE A 112 8.46 7.14 3.09
CA ILE A 112 8.27 8.40 2.37
C ILE A 112 8.74 9.60 3.19
N ASP A 113 9.51 10.51 2.57
CA ASP A 113 9.96 11.77 3.17
C ASP A 113 8.85 12.84 3.05
N LEU A 114 8.21 13.18 4.17
CA LEU A 114 7.14 14.18 4.19
C LEU A 114 7.65 15.60 3.92
N GLU A 115 8.93 15.89 4.17
CA GLU A 115 9.54 17.18 3.81
C GLU A 115 9.70 17.28 2.29
N ASP A 116 10.15 16.21 1.63
CA ASP A 116 10.17 16.16 0.16
C ASP A 116 8.76 16.22 -0.43
N ALA A 117 7.81 15.52 0.18
CA ALA A 117 6.41 15.63 -0.22
C ALA A 117 5.92 17.08 -0.21
N GLU A 118 6.22 17.84 0.84
CA GLU A 118 5.87 19.26 0.92
C GLU A 118 6.58 20.08 -0.17
N ARG A 119 7.88 19.86 -0.38
CA ARG A 119 8.63 20.52 -1.46
C ARG A 119 8.02 20.23 -2.84
N LYS A 120 7.61 18.99 -3.11
CA LYS A 120 6.95 18.60 -4.37
C LYS A 120 5.60 19.30 -4.55
N LEU A 121 4.79 19.38 -3.50
CA LEU A 121 3.52 20.14 -3.52
C LEU A 121 3.75 21.61 -3.83
N GLN A 122 4.74 22.25 -3.22
CA GLN A 122 5.09 23.65 -3.50
C GLN A 122 5.57 23.83 -4.93
N GLN A 123 6.40 22.92 -5.46
CA GLN A 123 6.87 22.94 -6.84
C GLN A 123 5.73 22.77 -7.83
N LEU A 124 4.77 21.90 -7.53
CA LEU A 124 3.59 21.70 -8.36
C LEU A 124 2.75 22.99 -8.42
N ARG A 125 2.47 23.59 -7.26
CA ARG A 125 1.74 24.88 -7.18
C ARG A 125 2.47 26.01 -7.91
N ALA A 126 3.80 26.00 -7.89
CA ALA A 126 4.63 26.97 -8.63
C ALA A 126 4.71 26.67 -10.15
N GLY A 127 4.04 25.62 -10.62
CA GLY A 127 4.00 25.25 -12.02
C GLY A 127 5.27 24.64 -12.61
N LYS A 128 6.20 24.17 -11.77
CA LYS A 128 7.46 23.56 -12.25
C LYS A 128 7.25 22.32 -13.11
N PHE A 129 6.10 21.65 -12.96
CA PHE A 129 5.77 20.41 -13.70
C PHE A 129 4.88 20.66 -14.93
N LYS A 130 4.54 21.90 -15.27
CA LYS A 130 3.62 22.25 -16.39
C LYS A 130 4.05 21.67 -17.75
N ALA A 131 5.35 21.51 -17.97
CA ALA A 131 5.84 20.94 -19.24
C ALA A 131 5.47 19.45 -19.43
N TYR A 132 5.14 18.76 -18.35
CA TYR A 132 4.79 17.33 -18.35
C TYR A 132 3.29 17.07 -18.12
N MET A 133 2.50 18.13 -17.98
CA MET A 133 1.16 18.07 -17.42
C MET A 133 0.19 18.94 -18.25
N GLN A 134 -0.89 18.32 -18.72
CA GLN A 134 -1.81 18.95 -19.69
C GLN A 134 -2.96 19.75 -19.08
N ALA A 135 -3.12 19.80 -17.76
CA ALA A 135 -4.24 20.46 -17.08
C ALA A 135 -3.84 21.00 -15.70
N GLU A 136 -4.74 21.80 -15.12
CA GLU A 136 -4.66 22.22 -13.73
C GLU A 136 -4.82 20.98 -12.81
N MET A 137 -3.79 20.68 -12.01
CA MET A 137 -3.68 19.42 -11.29
C MET A 137 -3.97 19.61 -9.82
N SER A 138 -4.86 18.80 -9.29
CA SER A 138 -5.11 18.68 -7.87
C SER A 138 -4.38 17.45 -7.31
N VAL A 139 -3.57 17.63 -6.28
CA VAL A 139 -3.09 16.53 -5.47
C VAL A 139 -4.22 16.16 -4.51
N VAL A 140 -4.63 14.89 -4.53
CA VAL A 140 -5.82 14.43 -3.81
C VAL A 140 -5.52 13.37 -2.75
N GLY A 141 -4.32 12.79 -2.77
CA GLY A 141 -3.99 11.71 -1.87
C GLY A 141 -2.51 11.42 -1.73
N ILE A 142 -2.21 10.60 -0.75
CA ILE A 142 -0.88 10.06 -0.47
C ILE A 142 -0.99 8.56 -0.17
N ILE A 143 -0.05 7.79 -0.71
CA ILE A 143 0.07 6.35 -0.43
C ILE A 143 1.42 6.11 0.27
N PRO A 144 1.51 6.24 1.60
CA PRO A 144 2.71 5.86 2.34
C PRO A 144 2.88 4.34 2.32
N VAL A 145 4.14 3.88 2.37
CA VAL A 145 4.49 2.47 2.39
C VAL A 145 5.28 2.18 3.67
N HIS A 146 4.92 1.13 4.38
CA HIS A 146 5.65 0.69 5.58
C HIS A 146 6.78 -0.26 5.18
N VAL A 147 7.90 0.30 4.72
CA VAL A 147 9.02 -0.47 4.13
C VAL A 147 9.60 -1.46 5.12
N GLY A 148 9.64 -2.75 4.73
CA GLY A 148 10.14 -3.82 5.58
C GLY A 148 9.35 -4.04 6.88
N GLY A 149 8.13 -3.51 6.98
CA GLY A 149 7.30 -3.56 8.19
C GLY A 149 7.64 -2.45 9.20
N LEU A 150 8.55 -1.53 8.87
CA LEU A 150 8.82 -0.38 9.71
C LEU A 150 7.69 0.64 9.55
N MET A 151 6.80 0.66 10.54
CA MET A 151 5.66 1.57 10.55
C MET A 151 6.10 3.04 10.57
N MET A 152 5.48 3.84 9.72
CA MET A 152 5.58 5.30 9.81
C MET A 152 4.87 5.81 11.07
N ASN A 153 5.24 7.00 11.51
CA ASN A 153 4.45 7.71 12.50
C ASN A 153 3.11 8.12 11.88
N VAL A 154 2.04 7.42 12.27
CA VAL A 154 0.69 7.60 11.72
C VAL A 154 0.18 9.04 11.96
N ASP A 155 0.48 9.62 13.12
CA ASP A 155 0.05 10.98 13.45
C ASP A 155 0.70 12.02 12.52
N GLU A 156 1.98 11.84 12.16
CA GLU A 156 2.66 12.72 11.20
C GLU A 156 2.03 12.64 9.81
N VAL A 157 1.73 11.43 9.34
CA VAL A 157 1.07 11.21 8.05
C VAL A 157 -0.33 11.84 8.05
N GLN A 158 -1.10 11.63 9.12
CA GLN A 158 -2.45 12.18 9.25
C GLN A 158 -2.43 13.71 9.31
N ASN A 159 -1.52 14.30 10.08
CA ASN A 159 -1.36 15.75 10.16
C ASN A 159 -0.96 16.36 8.81
N PHE A 160 -0.06 15.68 8.08
CA PHE A 160 0.31 16.09 6.73
C PHE A 160 -0.89 16.02 5.78
N ALA A 161 -1.61 14.91 5.78
CA ALA A 161 -2.79 14.71 4.94
C ALA A 161 -3.87 15.76 5.25
N TYR A 162 -4.15 16.02 6.52
CA TYR A 162 -5.10 17.05 6.95
C TYR A 162 -4.68 18.45 6.49
N LYS A 163 -3.39 18.81 6.63
CA LYS A 163 -2.85 20.12 6.21
C LYS A 163 -3.08 20.39 4.71
N TYR A 164 -3.06 19.34 3.89
CA TYR A 164 -3.13 19.45 2.44
C TYR A 164 -4.45 18.96 1.83
N ASP A 165 -5.41 18.58 2.64
CA ASP A 165 -6.72 18.02 2.24
C ASP A 165 -6.56 16.76 1.36
N LEU A 166 -5.75 15.81 1.83
CA LEU A 166 -5.43 14.56 1.15
C LEU A 166 -6.10 13.38 1.84
N TRP A 167 -6.58 12.40 1.05
CA TRP A 167 -6.86 11.08 1.58
C TRP A 167 -5.56 10.28 1.75
N VAL A 168 -5.59 9.28 2.64
CA VAL A 168 -4.48 8.37 2.90
C VAL A 168 -4.89 6.95 2.59
N VAL A 169 -4.08 6.24 1.82
CA VAL A 169 -4.14 4.78 1.64
C VAL A 169 -2.78 4.22 2.03
N GLU A 170 -2.71 3.47 3.11
CA GLU A 170 -1.45 2.89 3.57
C GLU A 170 -1.16 1.58 2.82
N ASP A 171 -0.01 1.50 2.16
CA ASP A 171 0.51 0.24 1.63
C ASP A 171 1.25 -0.49 2.75
N ALA A 172 0.54 -1.38 3.40
CA ALA A 172 1.01 -2.19 4.50
C ALA A 172 1.34 -3.63 4.08
N ALA A 173 1.77 -3.84 2.82
CA ALA A 173 2.12 -5.18 2.33
C ALA A 173 3.18 -5.89 3.19
N HIS A 174 4.03 -5.14 3.89
CA HIS A 174 5.02 -5.65 4.84
C HIS A 174 4.64 -5.39 6.30
N GLY A 175 3.54 -4.70 6.56
CA GLY A 175 3.14 -4.25 7.88
C GLY A 175 1.91 -5.00 8.39
N PHE A 176 2.07 -5.76 9.49
CA PHE A 176 0.99 -6.41 10.22
C PHE A 176 1.36 -6.50 11.71
#